data_ee47bef74898ef6c5a75377ad386668c
#
_entry.id   ee47bef74898ef6c5a75377ad386668c
#
_cell.length_a   1.000
_cell.length_b   1.000
_cell.length_c   1.000
_cell.angle_alpha   90.00
_cell.angle_beta   90.00
_cell.angle_gamma   90.00
#
_symmetry.space_group_name_H-M   'P 1'
#
loop_
_entity.id
_entity.type
_entity.pdbx_description
1 polymer ?
#
loop_
_entity_poly.entity_id
_entity_poly.type
_entity_poly.pdbx_seq_one_letter_code
_entity_poly.pdbx_strand_id
1 'polypeptide(L)'
;MTKATAESPRLIAENRKARFDYFIEERYEAGLVLQGWEVKALRAGRAQLKEAYVYLRGGEAFLIGAHLSPLPSVSTHVTPDPVRTRKVLLHHSELKGLIGAVERRGYTLVPLELYWKNGRAKLQLGLAKGKKQHDKRAVEKERDWQRDKARLLRRG
;
A
#
# COMPACT_ATOMS: atom_id res chain seq x y z
N MET A 1 16.18 -22.62 19.15
CA MET A 1 16.04 -22.36 18.62
C MET A 1 16.23 -21.47 18.05
N THR A 2 16.45 -21.54 17.71
CA THR A 2 16.68 -20.69 17.03
C THR A 2 15.93 -19.75 16.82
N LYS A 3 15.90 -19.15 16.96
CA LYS A 3 15.31 -18.35 16.61
C LYS A 3 14.95 -18.05 15.68
N ALA A 4 14.44 -17.90 15.96
CA ALA A 4 13.62 -17.58 14.84
C ALA A 4 14.23 -16.50 14.01
N THR A 5 14.99 -16.93 13.11
CA THR A 5 15.35 -16.07 12.02
C THR A 5 14.04 -15.63 11.38
N ALA A 6 13.84 -14.33 11.30
CA ALA A 6 12.73 -13.80 10.56
C ALA A 6 12.77 -14.42 9.15
N GLU A 7 11.70 -15.07 8.77
CA GLU A 7 11.59 -15.60 7.42
C GLU A 7 11.69 -14.46 6.41
N SER A 8 12.38 -14.70 5.32
CA SER A 8 12.37 -13.76 4.20
C SER A 8 10.94 -13.59 3.72
N PRO A 9 10.51 -12.36 3.45
CA PRO A 9 9.15 -12.13 2.95
C PRO A 9 8.91 -12.89 1.66
N ARG A 10 7.74 -13.52 1.55
CA ARG A 10 7.32 -14.22 0.33
C ARG A 10 6.32 -13.35 -0.41
N LEU A 11 6.68 -12.95 -1.61
CA LEU A 11 5.83 -12.12 -2.46
C LEU A 11 4.55 -12.88 -2.85
N ILE A 12 3.40 -12.22 -2.68
CA ILE A 12 2.10 -12.73 -3.10
C ILE A 12 1.67 -12.03 -4.38
N ALA A 13 1.73 -10.72 -4.40
CA ALA A 13 1.33 -9.91 -5.55
C ALA A 13 2.15 -8.63 -5.59
N GLU A 14 2.40 -8.16 -6.79
CA GLU A 14 3.19 -6.95 -7.01
C GLU A 14 2.41 -6.00 -7.90
N ASN A 15 2.47 -4.71 -7.60
CA ASN A 15 1.82 -3.69 -8.40
C ASN A 15 2.84 -3.00 -9.30
N ARG A 16 3.14 -3.61 -10.43
CA ARG A 16 4.11 -3.08 -11.39
C ARG A 16 3.64 -1.75 -11.98
N LYS A 17 2.35 -1.63 -12.20
CA LYS A 17 1.74 -0.42 -12.76
C LYS A 17 2.00 0.78 -11.85
N ALA A 18 1.90 0.61 -10.54
CA ALA A 18 2.16 1.68 -9.60
C ALA A 18 3.59 2.18 -9.70
N ARG A 19 4.54 1.27 -9.82
CA ARG A 19 5.96 1.63 -9.96
C ARG A 19 6.22 2.39 -11.26
N PHE A 20 5.46 2.08 -12.28
CA PHE A 20 5.58 2.73 -13.58
C PHE A 20 4.93 4.11 -13.59
N ASP A 21 3.76 4.23 -12.95
CA ASP A 21 2.94 5.45 -12.98
C ASP A 21 3.30 6.48 -11.91
N TYR A 22 4.03 6.09 -10.89
CA TYR A 22 4.30 6.93 -9.72
C TYR A 22 5.78 6.98 -9.36
N PHE A 23 6.18 8.16 -8.84
CA PHE A 23 7.46 8.30 -8.14
C PHE A 23 7.23 7.93 -6.68
N ILE A 24 7.88 6.88 -6.21
CA ILE A 24 7.74 6.40 -4.85
C ILE A 24 8.83 7.06 -4.00
N GLU A 25 8.43 7.88 -3.05
CA GLU A 25 9.37 8.57 -2.18
C GLU A 25 9.67 7.84 -0.89
N GLU A 26 8.63 7.28 -0.27
CA GLU A 26 8.78 6.54 0.97
C GLU A 26 7.95 5.28 0.92
N ARG A 27 8.37 4.27 1.68
CA ARG A 27 7.69 2.99 1.75
C ARG A 27 7.36 2.65 3.18
N TYR A 28 6.22 2.02 3.39
CA TYR A 28 5.74 1.63 4.71
C TYR A 28 5.23 0.21 4.67
N GLU A 29 5.50 -0.54 5.74
CA GLU A 29 4.92 -1.87 5.90
C GLU A 29 3.68 -1.78 6.76
N ALA A 30 2.57 -2.33 6.27
CA ALA A 30 1.30 -2.29 6.95
C ALA A 30 0.71 -3.68 7.10
N GLY A 31 -0.14 -3.85 8.10
CA GLY A 31 -0.97 -5.04 8.23
C GLY A 31 -2.29 -4.86 7.51
N LEU A 32 -3.05 -5.93 7.40
CA LEU A 32 -4.38 -5.93 6.79
C LEU A 32 -5.36 -6.68 7.68
N VAL A 33 -6.57 -6.15 7.79
CA VAL A 33 -7.67 -6.88 8.43
C VAL A 33 -8.34 -7.73 7.35
N LEU A 34 -8.20 -9.04 7.49
CA LEU A 34 -8.66 -9.99 6.48
C LEU A 34 -9.68 -10.98 7.04
N GLN A 35 -10.56 -11.44 6.16
CA GLN A 35 -11.47 -12.54 6.45
C GLN A 35 -10.75 -13.87 6.18
N GLY A 36 -11.30 -14.97 6.75
CA GLY A 36 -10.66 -16.28 6.60
C GLY A 36 -10.45 -16.71 5.16
N TRP A 37 -11.45 -16.51 4.30
CA TRP A 37 -11.33 -16.89 2.89
C TRP A 37 -10.29 -16.05 2.16
N GLU A 38 -10.08 -14.81 2.59
CA GLU A 38 -9.06 -13.92 2.02
C GLU A 38 -7.67 -14.42 2.35
N VAL A 39 -7.45 -14.87 3.56
CA VAL A 39 -6.17 -15.47 3.96
C VAL A 39 -5.86 -16.68 3.08
N LYS A 40 -6.86 -17.53 2.84
CA LYS A 40 -6.69 -18.70 1.97
C LYS A 40 -6.39 -18.29 0.53
N ALA A 41 -7.07 -17.28 0.02
CA ALA A 41 -6.82 -16.75 -1.32
C ALA A 41 -5.37 -16.26 -1.45
N LEU A 42 -4.89 -15.53 -0.46
CA LEU A 42 -3.52 -15.03 -0.45
C LEU A 42 -2.50 -16.17 -0.40
N ARG A 43 -2.77 -17.23 0.37
CA ARG A 43 -1.89 -18.38 0.41
C ARG A 43 -1.80 -19.08 -0.94
N ALA A 44 -2.88 -19.05 -1.70
CA ALA A 44 -2.91 -19.61 -3.05
C ALA A 44 -2.36 -18.66 -4.12
N GLY A 45 -1.92 -17.47 -3.72
CA GLY A 45 -1.39 -16.48 -4.64
C GLY A 45 -2.45 -15.80 -5.51
N ARG A 46 -3.71 -15.81 -5.08
CA ARG A 46 -4.84 -15.30 -5.86
C ARG A 46 -5.16 -13.86 -5.50
N ALA A 47 -4.23 -12.96 -5.78
CA ALA A 47 -4.41 -11.55 -5.49
C ALA A 47 -3.88 -10.69 -6.62
N GLN A 48 -4.55 -9.57 -6.87
CA GLN A 48 -4.12 -8.57 -7.85
C GLN A 48 -4.26 -7.18 -7.26
N LEU A 49 -3.23 -6.36 -7.45
CA LEU A 49 -3.19 -4.98 -6.96
C LEU A 49 -3.30 -3.94 -8.07
N LYS A 50 -3.46 -4.36 -9.30
CA LYS A 50 -3.37 -3.48 -10.48
C LYS A 50 -4.28 -2.25 -10.39
N GLU A 51 -5.51 -2.44 -9.94
CA GLU A 51 -6.50 -1.37 -9.83
C GLU A 51 -6.66 -0.87 -8.39
N ALA A 52 -5.78 -1.28 -7.49
CA ALA A 52 -5.91 -0.97 -6.09
C ALA A 52 -5.30 0.38 -5.74
N TYR A 53 -5.85 0.99 -4.71
CA TYR A 53 -5.29 2.20 -4.12
C TYR A 53 -5.57 2.22 -2.62
N VAL A 54 -4.87 3.09 -1.90
CA VAL A 54 -5.06 3.24 -0.46
C VAL A 54 -5.75 4.57 -0.20
N TYR A 55 -6.82 4.52 0.58
CA TYR A 55 -7.65 5.67 0.88
C TYR A 55 -7.61 5.99 2.36
N LEU A 56 -7.48 7.26 2.69
CA LEU A 56 -7.49 7.74 4.07
C LEU A 56 -8.84 8.37 4.39
N ARG A 57 -9.46 7.90 5.47
CA ARG A 57 -10.75 8.44 5.89
C ARG A 57 -10.89 8.30 7.41
N GLY A 58 -11.28 9.40 8.07
CA GLY A 58 -11.55 9.36 9.50
C GLY A 58 -10.35 8.95 10.35
N GLY A 59 -9.14 9.29 9.92
CA GLY A 59 -7.93 8.91 10.63
C GLY A 59 -7.52 7.46 10.45
N GLU A 60 -8.11 6.78 9.47
CA GLU A 60 -7.82 5.37 9.17
C GLU A 60 -7.47 5.19 7.71
N ALA A 61 -6.79 4.09 7.40
CA ALA A 61 -6.39 3.76 6.04
C ALA A 61 -7.11 2.51 5.55
N PHE A 62 -7.49 2.51 4.27
CA PHE A 62 -8.23 1.41 3.64
C PHE A 62 -7.63 1.05 2.29
N LEU A 63 -7.56 -0.24 2.01
CA LEU A 63 -7.16 -0.76 0.71
C LEU A 63 -8.42 -0.99 -0.12
N ILE A 64 -8.51 -0.29 -1.24
CA ILE A 64 -9.69 -0.32 -2.11
C ILE A 64 -9.27 -0.84 -3.49
N GLY A 65 -10.13 -1.66 -4.09
CA GLY A 65 -9.92 -2.15 -5.44
C GLY A 65 -8.95 -3.30 -5.59
N ALA A 66 -8.38 -3.81 -4.50
CA ALA A 66 -7.58 -5.01 -4.56
C ALA A 66 -8.49 -6.23 -4.78
N HIS A 67 -8.13 -7.07 -5.72
CA HIS A 67 -8.91 -8.24 -6.09
C HIS A 67 -8.31 -9.50 -5.48
N LEU A 68 -9.06 -10.16 -4.61
CA LEU A 68 -8.71 -11.46 -4.05
C LEU A 68 -9.74 -12.48 -4.52
N SER A 69 -9.28 -13.46 -5.32
CA SER A 69 -10.20 -14.48 -5.88
C SER A 69 -10.45 -15.57 -4.87
N PRO A 70 -11.72 -15.82 -4.48
CA PRO A 70 -12.02 -16.90 -3.56
C PRO A 70 -11.70 -18.26 -4.18
N LEU A 71 -11.31 -19.20 -3.32
CA LEU A 71 -11.09 -20.57 -3.74
C LEU A 71 -12.42 -21.27 -3.95
N PRO A 72 -12.48 -22.30 -4.84
CA PRO A 72 -13.72 -23.06 -5.04
C PRO A 72 -14.26 -23.71 -3.76
N SER A 73 -13.41 -23.91 -2.75
CA SER A 73 -13.75 -24.56 -1.49
C SER A 73 -14.32 -23.60 -0.44
N VAL A 74 -14.66 -22.37 -0.82
CA VAL A 74 -15.26 -21.42 0.13
C VAL A 74 -16.59 -21.96 0.65
N SER A 75 -16.82 -21.81 1.96
CA SER A 75 -18.04 -22.24 2.61
C SER A 75 -19.28 -21.60 1.97
N THR A 76 -20.34 -22.38 1.82
CA THR A 76 -21.63 -21.89 1.30
C THR A 76 -22.28 -20.84 2.22
N HIS A 77 -21.82 -20.73 3.46
CA HIS A 77 -22.30 -19.73 4.40
C HIS A 77 -21.65 -18.37 4.24
N VAL A 78 -20.64 -18.28 3.41
CA VAL A 78 -19.90 -17.04 3.15
C VAL A 78 -20.17 -16.62 1.72
N THR A 79 -20.54 -15.35 1.54
CA THR A 79 -20.64 -14.74 0.21
C THR A 79 -19.41 -13.86 0.06
N PRO A 80 -18.32 -14.38 -0.52
CA PRO A 80 -17.09 -13.61 -0.62
C PRO A 80 -17.21 -12.49 -1.65
N ASP A 81 -16.77 -11.30 -1.26
CA ASP A 81 -16.67 -10.17 -2.16
C ASP A 81 -15.19 -10.01 -2.55
N PRO A 82 -14.80 -10.33 -3.79
CA PRO A 82 -13.40 -10.30 -4.21
C PRO A 82 -12.76 -8.91 -4.08
N VAL A 83 -13.56 -7.86 -4.17
CA VAL A 83 -13.06 -6.47 -4.14
C VAL A 83 -13.47 -5.73 -2.86
N ARG A 84 -13.70 -6.47 -1.79
CA ARG A 84 -14.07 -5.88 -0.50
C ARG A 84 -13.02 -4.84 -0.07
N THR A 85 -13.51 -3.74 0.50
CA THR A 85 -12.63 -2.74 1.12
C THR A 85 -12.00 -3.33 2.38
N ARG A 86 -10.69 -3.25 2.50
CA ARG A 86 -9.96 -3.85 3.62
C ARG A 86 -9.25 -2.78 4.41
N LYS A 87 -9.33 -2.88 5.73
CA LYS A 87 -8.66 -1.92 6.60
C LYS A 87 -7.16 -2.21 6.62
N VAL A 88 -6.39 -1.14 6.49
CA VAL A 88 -4.93 -1.18 6.53
C VAL A 88 -4.48 -0.76 7.92
N LEU A 89 -3.59 -1.55 8.52
CA LEU A 89 -3.10 -1.31 9.87
C LEU A 89 -1.70 -0.71 9.83
N LEU A 90 -1.60 0.53 10.28
CA LEU A 90 -0.34 1.27 10.39
C LEU A 90 -0.15 1.73 11.82
N HIS A 91 1.07 1.98 12.22
CA HIS A 91 1.33 2.65 13.49
C HIS A 91 0.70 4.04 13.46
N HIS A 92 0.21 4.47 14.60
CA HIS A 92 -0.47 5.75 14.71
C HIS A 92 0.39 6.92 14.22
N SER A 93 1.68 6.89 14.56
CA SER A 93 2.62 7.93 14.14
C SER A 93 2.82 7.94 12.62
N GLU A 94 2.90 6.76 11.99
CA GLU A 94 3.01 6.64 10.55
C GLU A 94 1.76 7.17 9.86
N LEU A 95 0.61 6.75 10.33
CA LEU A 95 -0.69 7.16 9.78
C LEU A 95 -0.86 8.67 9.84
N LYS A 96 -0.50 9.27 10.95
CA LYS A 96 -0.59 10.72 11.14
C LYS A 96 0.30 11.47 10.13
N GLY A 97 1.51 10.99 9.95
CA GLY A 97 2.44 11.57 8.96
C GLY A 97 1.92 11.44 7.53
N LEU A 98 1.35 10.28 7.19
CA LEU A 98 0.80 10.04 5.86
C LEU A 98 -0.41 10.93 5.57
N ILE A 99 -1.29 11.09 6.55
CA ILE A 99 -2.45 11.97 6.41
C ILE A 99 -1.98 13.39 6.09
N GLY A 100 -0.99 13.89 6.82
CA GLY A 100 -0.43 15.21 6.56
C GLY A 100 0.17 15.36 5.18
N ALA A 101 0.91 14.37 4.73
CA ALA A 101 1.54 14.39 3.42
C ALA A 101 0.50 14.41 2.29
N VAL A 102 -0.53 13.58 2.40
CA VAL A 102 -1.59 13.51 1.39
C VAL A 102 -2.39 14.82 1.33
N GLU A 103 -2.75 15.36 2.50
CA GLU A 103 -3.57 16.56 2.56
C GLU A 103 -2.83 17.84 2.18
N ARG A 104 -1.58 17.97 2.63
CA ARG A 104 -0.85 19.23 2.47
C ARG A 104 0.00 19.30 1.23
N ARG A 105 0.49 18.17 0.75
CA ARG A 105 1.52 18.14 -0.30
C ARG A 105 1.10 17.45 -1.59
N GLY A 106 -0.13 16.99 -1.65
CA GLY A 106 -0.66 16.37 -2.85
C GLY A 106 -0.06 15.00 -3.16
N TYR A 107 0.49 14.32 -2.16
CA TYR A 107 0.91 12.94 -2.32
C TYR A 107 -0.28 12.01 -2.36
N THR A 108 -0.07 10.84 -2.91
CA THR A 108 -1.04 9.76 -2.87
C THR A 108 -0.40 8.53 -2.27
N LEU A 109 -1.22 7.60 -1.83
CA LEU A 109 -0.76 6.33 -1.30
C LEU A 109 -1.09 5.23 -2.29
N VAL A 110 -0.09 4.44 -2.65
CA VAL A 110 -0.27 3.34 -3.58
C VAL A 110 0.18 2.03 -2.95
N PRO A 111 -0.58 0.94 -3.15
CA PRO A 111 -0.13 -0.37 -2.71
C PRO A 111 0.92 -0.89 -3.69
N LEU A 112 2.05 -1.32 -3.18
CA LEU A 112 3.17 -1.77 -4.00
C LEU A 112 3.28 -3.28 -4.06
N GLU A 113 3.17 -3.95 -2.91
CA GLU A 113 3.33 -5.39 -2.80
C GLU A 113 2.48 -5.95 -1.68
N LEU A 114 1.98 -7.17 -1.91
CA LEU A 114 1.46 -8.02 -0.85
C LEU A 114 2.45 -9.15 -0.64
N TYR A 115 2.75 -9.46 0.60
CA TYR A 115 3.72 -10.53 0.91
C TYR A 115 3.44 -11.16 2.27
N TRP A 116 3.96 -12.37 2.45
CA TRP A 116 3.91 -13.07 3.74
C TRP A 116 5.20 -12.77 4.50
N LYS A 117 5.04 -12.41 5.75
CA LYS A 117 6.17 -12.19 6.65
C LYS A 117 5.79 -12.65 8.04
N ASN A 118 6.54 -13.60 8.57
CA ASN A 118 6.28 -14.17 9.89
C ASN A 118 4.84 -14.67 10.05
N GLY A 119 4.32 -15.35 9.02
CA GLY A 119 2.99 -15.93 9.04
C GLY A 119 1.83 -14.94 8.87
N ARG A 120 2.13 -13.69 8.57
CA ARG A 120 1.10 -12.66 8.41
C ARG A 120 1.19 -12.03 7.02
N ALA A 121 0.04 -11.68 6.48
CA ALA A 121 -0.02 -10.94 5.23
C ALA A 121 0.31 -9.48 5.53
N LYS A 122 1.27 -8.95 4.78
CA LYS A 122 1.69 -7.56 4.89
C LYS A 122 1.49 -6.86 3.57
N LEU A 123 1.24 -5.57 3.65
CA LEU A 123 1.10 -4.70 2.49
C LEU A 123 2.21 -3.66 2.53
N GLN A 124 2.99 -3.55 1.47
CA GLN A 124 3.92 -2.44 1.33
C GLN A 124 3.20 -1.30 0.63
N LEU A 125 3.15 -0.15 1.29
CA LEU A 125 2.60 1.08 0.75
C LEU A 125 3.71 1.98 0.25
N GLY A 126 3.41 2.76 -0.79
CA GLY A 126 4.29 3.84 -1.21
C GLY A 126 3.62 5.19 -1.04
N LEU A 127 4.36 6.15 -0.50
CA LEU A 127 3.97 7.55 -0.54
C LEU A 127 4.53 8.11 -1.84
N ALA A 128 3.66 8.59 -2.72
CA ALA A 128 4.02 8.76 -4.11
C ALA A 128 3.40 9.98 -4.78
N LYS A 129 4.00 10.36 -5.90
CA LYS A 129 3.46 11.38 -6.81
C LYS A 129 3.28 10.76 -8.18
N GLY A 130 2.21 11.13 -8.87
CA GLY A 130 1.93 10.57 -10.19
C GLY A 130 2.85 11.09 -11.27
N LYS A 131 3.40 10.17 -12.05
CA LYS A 131 4.22 10.50 -13.22
C LYS A 131 3.39 10.92 -14.41
N LYS A 132 2.14 10.49 -14.46
CA LYS A 132 1.25 10.80 -15.59
C LYS A 132 0.78 12.24 -15.63
N GLN A 133 0.97 12.96 -14.56
CA GLN A 133 0.80 14.41 -14.57
C GLN A 133 2.06 15.08 -15.07
N HIS A 134 2.82 14.36 -15.85
CA HIS A 134 4.06 14.78 -16.44
C HIS A 134 3.83 15.55 -17.69
N ASP A 135 3.31 16.65 -17.51
CA ASP A 135 3.55 17.73 -18.40
C ASP A 135 4.50 18.65 -17.66
N LYS A 136 4.73 19.78 -18.21
CA LYS A 136 5.66 20.76 -17.66
C LYS A 136 5.36 21.15 -16.22
N ARG A 137 4.09 21.09 -15.81
CA ARG A 137 3.67 21.43 -14.44
C ARG A 137 4.23 20.45 -13.40
N ALA A 138 4.17 19.17 -13.71
CA ALA A 138 4.67 18.15 -12.79
C ALA A 138 6.16 18.30 -12.58
N VAL A 139 6.90 18.57 -13.65
CA VAL A 139 8.34 18.80 -13.59
C VAL A 139 8.66 20.04 -12.74
N GLU A 140 7.93 21.11 -12.93
CA GLU A 140 8.12 22.33 -12.16
C GLU A 140 7.81 22.15 -10.69
N LYS A 141 6.72 21.47 -10.37
CA LYS A 141 6.38 21.14 -8.98
C LYS A 141 7.44 20.28 -8.32
N GLU A 142 7.96 19.31 -9.05
CA GLU A 142 9.02 18.45 -8.54
C GLU A 142 10.28 19.24 -8.25
N ARG A 143 10.65 20.17 -9.12
CA ARG A 143 11.79 21.05 -8.89
C ARG A 143 11.59 21.94 -7.67
N ASP A 144 10.41 22.49 -7.51
CA ASP A 144 10.06 23.33 -6.37
C ASP A 144 10.10 22.53 -5.08
N TRP A 145 9.59 21.31 -5.10
CA TRP A 145 9.64 20.39 -3.96
C TRP A 145 11.08 20.08 -3.56
N GLN A 146 11.93 19.80 -4.52
CA GLN A 146 13.33 19.52 -4.25
C GLN A 146 14.04 20.73 -3.66
N ARG A 147 13.71 21.92 -4.12
CA ARG A 147 14.26 23.16 -3.58
C ARG A 147 13.81 23.39 -2.14
N ASP A 148 12.53 23.19 -1.86
CA ASP A 148 11.97 23.36 -0.52
C ASP A 148 12.57 22.35 0.45
N LYS A 149 12.70 21.12 0.01
CA LYS A 149 13.34 20.06 0.78
C LYS A 149 14.79 20.41 1.12
N ALA A 150 15.54 20.88 0.14
CA ALA A 150 16.93 21.30 0.36
C ALA A 150 17.02 22.48 1.32
N ARG A 151 16.08 23.41 1.22
CA ARG A 151 16.01 24.58 2.10
C ARG A 151 15.72 24.18 3.54
N LEU A 152 14.79 23.24 3.73
CA LEU A 152 14.46 22.71 5.06
C LEU A 152 15.65 21.98 5.68
N LEU A 153 16.38 21.21 4.90
CA LEU A 153 17.56 20.49 5.38
C LEU A 153 18.67 21.43 5.80
N ARG A 154 18.81 22.59 5.14
CA ARG A 154 19.80 23.59 5.50
C ARG A 154 19.47 24.32 6.81
N ARG A 155 18.20 24.41 7.17
CA ARG A 155 17.76 25.08 8.38
C ARG A 155 17.79 24.17 9.59
N GLY A 156 17.82 22.88 9.38
CA GLY A 156 17.89 21.89 10.43
C GLY A 156 19.27 21.76 11.02
#